data_6bafaf869892b4ef3a72342248eae567
#
_entry.id   6bafaf869892b4ef3a72342248eae567
#
_cell.length_a   1.000
_cell.length_b   1.000
_cell.length_c   1.000
_cell.angle_alpha   90.00
_cell.angle_beta   90.00
_cell.angle_gamma   90.00
#
_symmetry.space_group_name_H-M   'P 1'
#
loop_
_entity.id
_entity.type
_entity.pdbx_description
1 polymer ?
#
loop_
_entity_poly.entity_id
_entity_poly.type
_entity_poly.pdbx_seq_one_letter_code
_entity_poly.pdbx_strand_id
1 'polypeptide(L)'
;TAAHVLEQARMTLMFCSFEGKSLILRVYGKARAIHARDEEWAEWSALFTEYPGTRQIFLLDVDSAQTSCGFAVPNYQYQEDRGELIHWTEKIGDEGVKEYWKKKTRPASTANRPKFYNELTPNRPSKYL
;
A
#
# COMPACT_ATOMS: atom_id res chain seq x y z
N THR A 1 -5.35 0.44 -2.50
CA THR A 1 -4.64 1.64 -1.99
C THR A 1 -4.60 2.74 -3.04
N ALA A 2 -4.05 2.51 -4.26
CA ALA A 2 -3.91 3.57 -5.28
C ALA A 2 -5.23 4.31 -5.57
N ALA A 3 -6.32 3.59 -5.77
CA ALA A 3 -7.63 4.20 -6.02
C ALA A 3 -8.10 5.10 -4.86
N HIS A 4 -7.87 4.69 -3.60
CA HIS A 4 -8.21 5.53 -2.44
C HIS A 4 -7.33 6.78 -2.37
N VAL A 5 -6.03 6.66 -2.70
CA VAL A 5 -5.12 7.81 -2.73
C VAL A 5 -5.53 8.82 -3.81
N LEU A 6 -5.94 8.34 -4.99
CA LEU A 6 -6.46 9.20 -6.06
C LEU A 6 -7.76 9.92 -5.66
N GLU A 7 -8.61 9.25 -4.89
CA GLU A 7 -9.91 9.79 -4.49
C GLU A 7 -9.82 10.73 -3.30
N GLN A 8 -8.97 10.43 -2.31
CA GLN A 8 -8.93 11.14 -1.03
C GLN A 8 -7.56 11.70 -0.65
N ALA A 9 -6.51 11.39 -1.40
CA ALA A 9 -5.13 11.81 -1.15
C ALA A 9 -4.65 11.61 0.30
N ARG A 10 -5.17 10.61 1.01
CA ARG A 10 -4.81 10.32 2.40
C ARG A 10 -4.20 8.93 2.54
N MET A 11 -3.16 8.84 3.36
CA MET A 11 -2.54 7.56 3.71
C MET A 11 -2.09 7.57 5.16
N THR A 12 -2.19 6.43 5.80
CA THR A 12 -1.59 6.15 7.09
C THR A 12 -0.66 4.95 6.95
N LEU A 13 0.58 5.12 7.37
CA LEU A 13 1.52 4.02 7.52
C LEU A 13 1.59 3.63 8.99
N MET A 14 1.55 2.33 9.27
CA MET A 14 1.68 1.79 10.61
C MET A 14 2.84 0.80 10.65
N PHE A 15 3.77 1.06 11.56
CA PHE A 15 4.92 0.22 11.81
C PHE A 15 4.80 -0.37 13.21
N CYS A 16 4.91 -1.70 13.31
CA CYS A 16 4.92 -2.42 14.57
C CYS A 16 6.30 -3.00 14.82
N SER A 17 6.85 -2.77 16.01
CA SER A 17 8.10 -3.39 16.41
C SER A 17 7.84 -4.84 16.80
N PHE A 18 8.31 -5.77 15.99
CA PHE A 18 8.21 -7.22 16.25
C PHE A 18 9.40 -7.75 17.03
N GLU A 19 10.48 -6.97 17.15
CA GLU A 19 11.67 -7.29 17.92
C GLU A 19 12.12 -6.08 18.74
N GLY A 20 12.86 -6.33 19.83
CA GLY A 20 13.40 -5.30 20.69
C GLY A 20 12.34 -4.54 21.50
N LYS A 21 12.41 -3.19 21.52
CA LYS A 21 11.49 -2.35 22.30
C LYS A 21 10.11 -2.34 21.67
N SER A 22 9.08 -2.69 22.45
CA SER A 22 7.70 -2.68 21.99
C SER A 22 7.23 -1.24 21.67
N LEU A 23 6.89 -1.00 20.42
CA LEU A 23 6.45 0.29 19.91
C LEU A 23 5.54 0.12 18.70
N ILE A 24 4.55 0.98 18.57
CA ILE A 24 3.80 1.17 17.34
C ILE A 24 4.00 2.62 16.91
N LEU A 25 4.46 2.82 15.66
CA LEU A 25 4.52 4.12 15.01
C LEU A 25 3.44 4.22 13.95
N ARG A 26 2.68 5.31 13.96
CA ARG A 26 1.76 5.68 12.89
C ARG A 26 2.19 7.00 12.29
N VAL A 27 2.22 7.05 10.97
CA VAL A 27 2.55 8.24 10.20
C VAL A 27 1.35 8.57 9.32
N TYR A 28 0.85 9.78 9.45
CA TYR A 28 -0.33 10.27 8.73
C TYR A 28 0.08 11.36 7.74
N GLY A 29 -0.58 11.42 6.59
CA GLY A 29 -0.28 12.48 5.64
C GLY A 29 -1.08 12.39 4.36
N LYS A 30 -0.72 13.31 3.45
CA LYS A 30 -1.24 13.34 2.09
C LYS A 30 -0.37 12.51 1.18
N ALA A 31 -1.00 11.63 0.41
CA ALA A 31 -0.27 10.72 -0.45
C ALA A 31 -0.64 10.91 -1.92
N ARG A 32 0.32 10.65 -2.79
CA ARG A 32 0.14 10.49 -4.23
C ARG A 32 0.83 9.24 -4.73
N ALA A 33 0.33 8.69 -5.81
CA ALA A 33 0.94 7.53 -6.47
C ALA A 33 1.71 8.00 -7.70
N ILE A 34 2.92 7.49 -7.86
CA ILE A 34 3.80 7.72 -9.01
C ILE A 34 3.89 6.39 -9.77
N HIS A 35 3.69 6.42 -11.07
CA HIS A 35 3.72 5.26 -11.95
C HIS A 35 4.88 5.35 -12.93
N ALA A 36 5.27 4.23 -13.51
CA ALA A 36 6.38 4.16 -14.47
C ALA A 36 6.23 5.07 -15.71
N ARG A 37 5.02 5.56 -15.99
CA ARG A 37 4.74 6.50 -17.07
C ARG A 37 4.91 7.97 -16.69
N ASP A 38 5.06 8.28 -15.41
CA ASP A 38 5.14 9.64 -14.89
C ASP A 38 6.60 10.13 -14.98
N GLU A 39 6.79 11.41 -15.29
CA GLU A 39 8.11 12.00 -15.50
C GLU A 39 9.04 11.87 -14.28
N GLU A 40 8.45 11.92 -13.09
CA GLU A 40 9.17 11.80 -11.81
C GLU A 40 9.64 10.36 -11.51
N TRP A 41 9.19 9.35 -12.28
CA TRP A 41 9.48 7.95 -12.00
C TRP A 41 10.97 7.66 -11.83
N ALA A 42 11.78 8.15 -12.74
CA ALA A 42 13.24 7.89 -12.75
C ALA A 42 13.91 8.39 -11.46
N GLU A 43 13.53 9.56 -10.98
CA GLU A 43 14.04 10.14 -9.75
C GLU A 43 13.68 9.29 -8.52
N TRP A 44 12.39 8.98 -8.37
CA TRP A 44 11.91 8.27 -7.20
C TRP A 44 12.27 6.78 -7.20
N SER A 45 12.29 6.14 -8.35
CA SER A 45 12.67 4.72 -8.45
C SER A 45 14.14 4.48 -8.14
N ALA A 46 15.01 5.44 -8.41
CA ALA A 46 16.44 5.35 -8.08
C ALA A 46 16.74 5.21 -6.57
N LEU A 47 15.76 5.53 -5.71
CA LEU A 47 15.88 5.37 -4.25
C LEU A 47 15.67 3.93 -3.77
N PHE A 48 15.22 3.04 -4.63
CA PHE A 48 14.88 1.66 -4.29
C PHE A 48 15.70 0.65 -5.10
N THR A 49 15.89 -0.53 -4.52
CA THR A 49 16.36 -1.68 -5.29
C THR A 49 15.32 -2.01 -6.36
N GLU A 50 15.78 -2.23 -7.59
CA GLU A 50 14.90 -2.63 -8.67
C GLU A 50 14.37 -4.04 -8.44
N TYR A 51 13.04 -4.18 -8.46
CA TYR A 51 12.35 -5.46 -8.34
C TYR A 51 11.50 -5.73 -9.56
N PRO A 52 11.52 -6.96 -10.10
CA PRO A 52 10.62 -7.36 -11.18
C PRO A 52 9.16 -7.13 -10.80
N GLY A 53 8.38 -6.52 -11.69
CA GLY A 53 6.98 -6.24 -11.44
C GLY A 53 6.69 -5.05 -10.52
N THR A 54 7.65 -4.17 -10.30
CA THR A 54 7.41 -2.90 -9.60
C THR A 54 6.34 -2.09 -10.34
N ARG A 55 5.29 -1.70 -9.63
CA ARG A 55 4.09 -1.12 -10.25
C ARG A 55 3.96 0.38 -10.04
N GLN A 56 4.24 0.84 -8.85
CA GLN A 56 4.02 2.23 -8.43
C GLN A 56 4.78 2.53 -7.15
N ILE A 57 5.05 3.80 -6.94
CA ILE A 57 5.63 4.35 -5.71
C ILE A 57 4.56 5.24 -5.07
N PHE A 58 4.42 5.16 -3.76
CA PHE A 58 3.61 6.11 -3.01
C PHE A 58 4.52 7.13 -2.34
N LEU A 59 4.29 8.40 -2.62
CA LEU A 59 4.91 9.50 -1.91
C LEU A 59 3.94 10.01 -0.85
N LEU A 60 4.41 10.10 0.38
CA LEU A 60 3.63 10.56 1.53
C LEU A 60 4.24 11.84 2.10
N ASP A 61 3.51 12.95 1.95
CA ASP A 61 3.81 14.18 2.67
C ASP A 61 3.28 14.05 4.09
N VAL A 62 4.19 14.01 5.07
CA VAL A 62 3.85 13.69 6.45
C VAL A 62 3.27 14.92 7.16
N ASP A 63 2.02 14.84 7.58
CA ASP A 63 1.37 15.87 8.41
C ASP A 63 1.64 15.65 9.90
N SER A 64 1.63 14.40 10.35
CA SER A 64 1.85 14.06 11.75
C SER A 64 2.34 12.62 11.95
N ALA A 65 2.99 12.40 13.08
CA ALA A 65 3.40 11.07 13.52
C ALA A 65 2.98 10.86 14.98
N GLN A 66 2.56 9.65 15.30
CA GLN A 66 2.12 9.25 16.63
C GLN A 66 2.75 7.92 17.01
N THR A 67 3.26 7.85 18.23
CA THR A 67 3.70 6.59 18.82
C THR A 67 2.71 6.12 19.89
N SER A 68 2.62 4.82 20.04
CA SER A 68 1.88 4.19 21.14
C SER A 68 2.60 2.95 21.63
N CYS A 69 2.25 2.48 22.83
CA CYS A 69 2.86 1.29 23.38
C CYS A 69 2.48 0.08 22.48
N GLY A 70 3.45 -0.81 22.27
CA GLY A 70 3.28 -2.04 21.49
C GLY A 70 3.20 -3.30 22.37
N PHE A 71 2.75 -3.20 23.61
CA PHE A 71 2.81 -4.32 24.57
C PHE A 71 2.04 -5.58 24.12
N ALA A 72 1.00 -5.40 23.30
CA ALA A 72 0.25 -6.50 22.71
C ALA A 72 0.75 -6.92 21.32
N VAL A 73 1.78 -6.28 20.78
CA VAL A 73 2.43 -6.72 19.53
C VAL A 73 3.27 -7.96 19.84
N PRO A 74 3.04 -9.08 19.15
CA PRO A 74 3.81 -10.29 19.39
C PRO A 74 5.27 -10.13 18.95
N ASN A 75 6.17 -10.83 19.63
CA ASN A 75 7.55 -10.94 19.18
C ASN A 75 7.66 -11.96 18.04
N TYR A 76 8.31 -11.58 16.94
CA TYR A 76 8.66 -12.45 15.84
C TYR A 76 10.14 -12.36 15.55
N GLN A 77 10.74 -13.48 15.22
CA GLN A 77 12.09 -13.53 14.70
C GLN A 77 12.01 -13.56 13.17
N TYR A 78 12.66 -12.59 12.51
CA TYR A 78 12.81 -12.61 11.07
C TYR A 78 13.65 -13.81 10.64
N GLN A 79 13.19 -14.58 9.68
CA GLN A 79 13.92 -15.69 9.12
C GLN A 79 14.45 -15.37 7.72
N GLU A 80 13.55 -15.08 6.80
CA GLU A 80 13.90 -14.80 5.40
C GLU A 80 12.75 -14.15 4.66
N ASP A 81 13.04 -13.55 3.53
CA ASP A 81 12.04 -13.07 2.58
C ASP A 81 11.55 -14.22 1.70
N ARG A 82 10.26 -14.19 1.36
CA ARG A 82 9.69 -15.13 0.40
C ARG A 82 10.04 -14.74 -1.03
N GLY A 83 10.64 -15.65 -1.79
CA GLY A 83 11.04 -15.45 -3.18
C GLY A 83 9.92 -15.68 -4.21
N GLU A 84 8.73 -16.19 -3.81
CA GLU A 84 7.71 -16.66 -4.74
C GLU A 84 7.23 -15.57 -5.72
N LEU A 85 7.08 -14.33 -5.24
CA LEU A 85 6.65 -13.24 -6.10
C LEU A 85 7.70 -12.90 -7.16
N ILE A 86 8.96 -12.86 -6.77
CA ILE A 86 10.09 -12.58 -7.68
C ILE A 86 10.17 -13.67 -8.75
N HIS A 87 10.23 -14.93 -8.35
CA HIS A 87 10.28 -16.06 -9.28
C HIS A 87 9.06 -16.09 -10.22
N TRP A 88 7.87 -15.76 -9.70
CA TRP A 88 6.67 -15.70 -10.53
C TRP A 88 6.76 -14.56 -11.56
N THR A 89 7.19 -13.36 -11.17
CA THR A 89 7.32 -12.22 -12.09
C THR A 89 8.38 -12.46 -13.15
N GLU A 90 9.53 -13.03 -12.79
CA GLU A 90 10.58 -13.45 -13.72
C GLU A 90 10.06 -14.48 -14.72
N LYS A 91 9.30 -15.48 -14.25
CA LYS A 91 8.75 -16.54 -15.09
C LYS A 91 7.78 -16.03 -16.15
N ILE A 92 6.90 -15.07 -15.81
CA ILE A 92 5.89 -14.57 -16.77
C ILE A 92 6.39 -13.37 -17.57
N GLY A 93 7.48 -12.74 -17.14
CA GLY A 93 8.05 -11.54 -17.77
C GLY A 93 7.15 -10.30 -17.69
N ASP A 94 7.68 -9.17 -18.13
CA ASP A 94 6.99 -7.86 -18.01
C ASP A 94 5.62 -7.84 -18.70
N GLU A 95 5.52 -8.42 -19.89
CA GLU A 95 4.23 -8.45 -20.60
C GLU A 95 3.20 -9.31 -19.89
N GLY A 96 3.60 -10.46 -19.32
CA GLY A 96 2.74 -11.30 -18.51
C GLY A 96 2.26 -10.58 -17.24
N VAL A 97 3.13 -9.82 -16.58
CA VAL A 97 2.79 -8.98 -15.43
C VAL A 97 1.76 -7.91 -15.82
N LYS A 98 1.97 -7.19 -16.94
CA LYS A 98 1.03 -6.17 -17.43
C LYS A 98 -0.34 -6.77 -17.74
N GLU A 99 -0.40 -7.93 -18.40
CA GLU A 99 -1.65 -8.64 -18.67
C GLU A 99 -2.37 -9.10 -17.39
N TYR A 100 -1.62 -9.59 -16.43
CA TYR A 100 -2.16 -9.92 -15.12
C TYR A 100 -2.78 -8.71 -14.43
N TRP A 101 -2.11 -7.55 -14.47
CA TRP A 101 -2.65 -6.32 -13.89
C TRP A 101 -3.93 -5.87 -14.57
N LYS A 102 -4.01 -5.90 -15.90
CA LYS A 102 -5.25 -5.59 -16.65
C LYS A 102 -6.41 -6.45 -16.18
N LYS A 103 -6.20 -7.76 -16.00
CA LYS A 103 -7.22 -8.70 -15.55
C LYS A 103 -7.66 -8.49 -14.10
N LYS A 104 -6.73 -8.10 -13.22
CA LYS A 104 -6.97 -8.03 -11.77
C LYS A 104 -7.24 -6.62 -11.26
N THR A 105 -6.84 -5.58 -11.99
CA THR A 105 -7.14 -4.20 -11.61
C THR A 105 -8.58 -3.90 -11.92
N ARG A 106 -9.38 -3.71 -10.87
CA ARG A 106 -10.75 -3.24 -10.98
C ARG A 106 -10.78 -1.75 -10.68
N PRO A 107 -11.63 -0.95 -11.35
CA PRO A 107 -11.88 0.42 -10.93
C PRO A 107 -12.35 0.43 -9.47
N ALA A 108 -11.99 1.47 -8.73
CA ALA A 108 -12.50 1.70 -7.38
C ALA A 108 -14.02 1.96 -7.47
N SER A 109 -14.79 0.90 -7.57
CA SER A 109 -16.23 1.00 -7.54
C SER A 109 -16.72 0.68 -6.14
N THR A 110 -17.73 1.42 -5.72
CA THR A 110 -18.51 1.16 -4.50
C THR A 110 -19.05 -0.27 -4.41
N ALA A 111 -19.18 -0.95 -5.55
CA ALA A 111 -19.63 -2.35 -5.66
C ALA A 111 -18.71 -3.38 -4.99
N ASN A 112 -17.48 -3.02 -4.65
CA ASN A 112 -16.50 -3.93 -4.02
C ASN A 112 -16.24 -3.64 -2.55
N ARG A 113 -17.06 -2.82 -1.90
CA ARG A 113 -16.98 -2.65 -0.43
C ARG A 113 -17.34 -3.96 0.23
N PRO A 114 -16.55 -4.43 1.21
CA PRO A 114 -16.93 -5.59 1.99
C PRO A 114 -18.33 -5.37 2.59
N LYS A 115 -19.17 -6.40 2.61
CA LYS A 115 -20.55 -6.31 3.14
C LYS A 115 -20.58 -5.72 4.56
N PHE A 116 -19.63 -6.08 5.41
CA PHE A 116 -19.53 -5.57 6.77
C PHE A 116 -19.31 -4.06 6.87
N TYR A 117 -18.77 -3.40 5.83
CA TYR A 117 -18.61 -1.94 5.85
C TYR A 117 -19.96 -1.21 5.85
N ASN A 118 -20.95 -1.75 5.14
CA ASN A 118 -22.30 -1.19 5.11
C ASN A 118 -23.03 -1.41 6.45
N GLU A 119 -22.70 -2.48 7.17
CA GLU A 119 -23.23 -2.77 8.50
C GLU A 119 -22.68 -1.81 9.58
N LEU A 120 -21.41 -1.41 9.44
CA LEU A 120 -20.75 -0.48 10.38
C LEU A 120 -21.11 0.99 10.13
N THR A 121 -21.64 1.34 8.96
CA THR A 121 -21.98 2.72 8.60
C THR A 121 -23.34 2.85 7.92
N PRO A 122 -24.42 2.37 8.53
CA PRO A 122 -25.74 2.27 7.87
C PRO A 122 -26.35 3.61 7.45
N ASN A 123 -25.92 4.72 8.06
CA ASN A 123 -26.52 6.06 7.85
C ASN A 123 -25.57 7.10 7.26
N ARG A 124 -24.50 6.70 6.54
CA ARG A 124 -23.60 7.69 5.93
C ARG A 124 -24.24 8.28 4.68
N PRO A 125 -24.44 9.61 4.58
CA PRO A 125 -25.03 10.25 3.40
C PRO A 125 -24.18 9.96 2.15
N SER A 126 -24.84 9.73 1.03
CA SER A 126 -24.21 9.36 -0.27
C SER A 126 -23.20 10.41 -0.80
N LYS A 127 -23.16 11.60 -0.21
CA LYS A 127 -22.22 12.68 -0.55
C LYS A 127 -20.73 12.33 -0.28
N TYR A 128 -20.46 11.26 0.46
CA TYR A 128 -19.11 10.83 0.82
C TYR A 128 -18.76 9.43 0.26
N LEU A 129 -19.56 8.99 -0.70
CA LEU A 129 -19.37 7.74 -1.44
C LEU A 129 -18.82 7.99 -2.88
#